data_de62ef2b4545bfce416433eeb71d18bd
#
_entry.id   de62ef2b4545bfce416433eeb71d18bd
#
_cell.length_a   1.000
_cell.length_b   1.000
_cell.length_c   1.000
_cell.angle_alpha   90.00
_cell.angle_beta   90.00
_cell.angle_gamma   90.00
#
_symmetry.space_group_name_H-M   'P 1'
#
loop_
_entity.id
_entity.type
_entity.pdbx_description
1 polymer ?
#
loop_
_entity_poly.entity_id
_entity_poly.type
_entity_poly.pdbx_seq_one_letter_code
_entity_poly.pdbx_strand_id
1 'polypeptide(L)'
;FRRLSFMFATTETQSVFHALMDRLERVDLEEYSLAEMGEIVKLNLDIEIEPKALEDIASVLRGNARAAQKMAQKIESFCSQKRVRRFVYSDWKKLGKILSIFPLGLNITEILLLNILKDNKDCSLTNLSAKTGISPRAIQKDFEIYLQKHSLMEITTAGRNITAKGLDYLKKLA
;
A
#
# COMPACT_ATOMS: atom_id res chain seq x y z
N PHE A 1 -0.71 41.92 4.40
CA PHE A 1 -0.22 40.58 4.84
C PHE A 1 1.31 40.50 4.94
N ARG A 2 1.99 41.54 5.45
CA ARG A 2 3.48 41.60 5.47
C ARG A 2 4.17 40.56 6.40
N ARG A 3 3.42 39.74 7.17
CA ARG A 3 3.99 38.73 8.11
C ARG A 3 3.22 37.40 8.08
N LEU A 4 2.55 37.06 6.98
CA LEU A 4 1.85 35.80 6.83
C LEU A 4 2.50 34.97 5.74
N SER A 5 2.80 33.72 6.05
CA SER A 5 3.19 32.68 5.08
C SER A 5 2.04 31.70 4.91
N PHE A 6 1.80 31.29 3.68
CA PHE A 6 0.80 30.28 3.36
C PHE A 6 1.50 29.03 2.87
N MET A 7 1.06 27.89 3.35
CA MET A 7 1.51 26.58 2.91
C MET A 7 0.30 25.75 2.48
N PHE A 8 0.37 25.19 1.29
CA PHE A 8 -0.66 24.33 0.72
C PHE A 8 -0.07 22.97 0.44
N ALA A 9 -0.85 21.91 0.59
CA ALA A 9 -0.47 20.55 0.24
C ALA A 9 -1.56 19.91 -0.60
N THR A 10 -1.18 19.26 -1.69
CA THR A 10 -2.09 18.54 -2.57
C THR A 10 -1.38 17.34 -3.20
N THR A 11 -2.14 16.31 -3.52
CA THR A 11 -1.70 15.19 -4.37
C THR A 11 -2.11 15.37 -5.83
N GLU A 12 -2.91 16.42 -6.13
CA GLU A 12 -3.45 16.70 -7.46
C GLU A 12 -2.95 18.08 -7.95
N THR A 13 -1.65 18.18 -8.20
CA THR A 13 -1.01 19.44 -8.62
C THR A 13 -1.60 19.98 -9.92
N GLN A 14 -2.05 19.10 -10.83
CA GLN A 14 -2.70 19.47 -12.09
C GLN A 14 -4.06 20.16 -11.90
N SER A 15 -4.67 20.04 -10.73
CA SER A 15 -5.95 20.67 -10.40
C SER A 15 -5.79 22.03 -9.73
N VAL A 16 -4.56 22.45 -9.46
CA VAL A 16 -4.27 23.73 -8.83
C VAL A 16 -4.30 24.84 -9.90
N PHE A 17 -4.97 25.95 -9.57
CA PHE A 17 -5.08 27.10 -10.44
C PHE A 17 -3.71 27.70 -10.80
N HIS A 18 -3.39 27.84 -12.08
CA HIS A 18 -2.06 28.25 -12.57
C HIS A 18 -1.56 29.56 -11.95
N ALA A 19 -2.40 30.59 -11.87
CA ALA A 19 -2.00 31.86 -11.30
C ALA A 19 -1.64 31.79 -9.79
N LEU A 20 -2.08 30.74 -9.08
CA LEU A 20 -1.63 30.45 -7.73
C LEU A 20 -0.27 29.75 -7.75
N MET A 21 -0.08 28.79 -8.66
CA MET A 21 1.19 28.06 -8.82
C MET A 21 2.35 29.03 -9.13
N ASP A 22 2.12 30.03 -9.99
CA ASP A 22 3.13 31.05 -10.37
C ASP A 22 3.57 31.93 -9.17
N ARG A 23 2.83 31.93 -8.09
CA ARG A 23 3.11 32.73 -6.88
C ARG A 23 3.64 31.91 -5.69
N LEU A 24 3.76 30.60 -5.85
CA LEU A 24 4.17 29.66 -4.81
C LEU A 24 5.48 28.99 -5.19
N GLU A 25 6.31 28.76 -4.21
CA GLU A 25 7.43 27.85 -4.36
C GLU A 25 6.93 26.41 -4.24
N ARG A 26 7.22 25.58 -5.25
CA ARG A 26 6.82 24.19 -5.27
C ARG A 26 7.89 23.32 -4.59
N VAL A 27 7.46 22.50 -3.66
CA VAL A 27 8.28 21.47 -3.03
C VAL A 27 7.66 20.12 -3.32
N ASP A 28 8.37 19.28 -4.07
CA ASP A 28 7.94 17.91 -4.34
C ASP A 28 8.45 16.98 -3.22
N LEU A 29 7.54 16.18 -2.64
CA LEU A 29 7.89 15.19 -1.64
C LEU A 29 8.02 13.82 -2.30
N GLU A 30 9.15 13.17 -2.08
CA GLU A 30 9.40 11.83 -2.57
C GLU A 30 8.77 10.76 -1.68
N GLU A 31 8.54 9.57 -2.24
CA GLU A 31 8.11 8.41 -1.46
C GLU A 31 9.24 7.97 -0.52
N TYR A 32 8.92 7.60 0.71
CA TYR A 32 9.88 7.05 1.65
C TYR A 32 10.51 5.76 1.13
N SER A 33 11.81 5.64 1.28
CA SER A 33 12.56 4.41 1.05
C SER A 33 12.16 3.31 2.05
N LEU A 34 12.50 2.06 1.75
CA LEU A 34 12.26 0.95 2.70
C LEU A 34 12.98 1.15 4.04
N ALA A 35 14.19 1.72 4.01
CA ALA A 35 14.96 2.02 5.22
C ALA A 35 14.26 3.05 6.09
N GLU A 36 13.83 4.17 5.50
CA GLU A 36 13.08 5.23 6.21
C GLU A 36 11.73 4.70 6.73
N MET A 37 11.04 3.85 5.98
CA MET A 37 9.82 3.21 6.44
C MET A 37 10.07 2.32 7.67
N GLY A 38 11.16 1.56 7.67
CA GLY A 38 11.60 0.79 8.84
C GLY A 38 11.89 1.69 10.04
N GLU A 39 12.59 2.80 9.83
CA GLU A 39 12.87 3.78 10.87
C GLU A 39 11.59 4.40 11.45
N ILE A 40 10.65 4.78 10.60
CA ILE A 40 9.34 5.31 11.06
C ILE A 40 8.62 4.28 11.95
N VAL A 41 8.61 3.00 11.58
CA VAL A 41 8.03 1.95 12.43
C VAL A 41 8.76 1.89 13.76
N LYS A 42 10.10 1.84 13.74
CA LYS A 42 10.94 1.72 14.94
C LYS A 42 10.79 2.91 15.89
N LEU A 43 10.72 4.14 15.35
CA LEU A 43 10.52 5.37 16.15
C LEU A 43 9.16 5.43 16.87
N ASN A 44 8.20 4.64 16.41
CA ASN A 44 6.86 4.55 17.00
C ASN A 44 6.64 3.27 17.84
N LEU A 45 7.72 2.57 18.22
CA LEU A 45 7.69 1.37 19.05
C LEU A 45 8.47 1.57 20.34
N ASP A 46 7.87 1.22 21.46
CA ASP A 46 8.51 1.17 22.78
C ASP A 46 9.12 -0.22 23.10
N ILE A 47 9.23 -1.09 22.11
CA ILE A 47 9.71 -2.47 22.23
C ILE A 47 10.83 -2.76 21.24
N GLU A 48 11.62 -3.78 21.52
CA GLU A 48 12.62 -4.26 20.56
C GLU A 48 11.97 -4.99 19.39
N ILE A 49 12.46 -4.74 18.18
CA ILE A 49 12.04 -5.42 16.97
C ILE A 49 13.23 -6.07 16.26
N GLU A 50 13.04 -7.31 15.83
CA GLU A 50 14.06 -8.04 15.05
C GLU A 50 14.25 -7.38 13.67
N PRO A 51 15.49 -7.15 13.18
CA PRO A 51 15.76 -6.48 11.90
C PRO A 51 15.01 -7.13 10.72
N LYS A 52 15.01 -8.44 10.64
CA LYS A 52 14.30 -9.17 9.58
C LYS A 52 12.79 -8.95 9.60
N ALA A 53 12.18 -8.85 10.77
CA ALA A 53 10.77 -8.52 10.90
C ALA A 53 10.50 -7.08 10.44
N LEU A 54 11.39 -6.15 10.78
CA LEU A 54 11.29 -4.75 10.41
C LEU A 54 11.40 -4.55 8.89
N GLU A 55 12.34 -5.22 8.23
CA GLU A 55 12.50 -5.19 6.76
C GLU A 55 11.24 -5.70 6.04
N ASP A 56 10.71 -6.86 6.46
CA ASP A 56 9.49 -7.41 5.88
C ASP A 56 8.30 -6.47 6.10
N ILE A 57 8.17 -5.87 7.28
CA ILE A 57 7.12 -4.88 7.58
C ILE A 57 7.27 -3.66 6.68
N ALA A 58 8.46 -3.08 6.58
CA ALA A 58 8.71 -1.93 5.72
C ALA A 58 8.29 -2.20 4.26
N SER A 59 8.57 -3.40 3.75
CA SER A 59 8.26 -3.79 2.37
C SER A 59 6.76 -3.83 2.05
N VAL A 60 5.89 -4.00 3.06
CA VAL A 60 4.44 -4.08 2.86
C VAL A 60 3.71 -2.77 3.14
N LEU A 61 4.40 -1.73 3.61
CA LEU A 61 3.80 -0.44 4.00
C LEU A 61 3.64 0.55 2.83
N ARG A 62 4.16 0.22 1.65
CA ARG A 62 3.99 1.00 0.40
C ARG A 62 4.40 2.47 0.50
N GLY A 63 5.46 2.80 1.25
CA GLY A 63 5.91 4.18 1.44
C GLY A 63 4.97 5.08 2.24
N ASN A 64 3.97 4.52 2.93
CA ASN A 64 2.97 5.29 3.66
C ASN A 64 3.31 5.39 5.15
N ALA A 65 3.80 6.57 5.58
CA ALA A 65 4.18 6.84 6.97
C ALA A 65 3.04 6.65 7.98
N ARG A 66 1.79 6.98 7.62
CA ARG A 66 0.63 6.71 8.49
C ARG A 66 0.36 5.22 8.65
N ALA A 67 0.60 4.43 7.60
CA ALA A 67 0.50 2.97 7.68
C ALA A 67 1.59 2.41 8.62
N ALA A 68 2.79 3.00 8.61
CA ALA A 68 3.87 2.63 9.52
C ALA A 68 3.50 2.90 10.98
N GLN A 69 2.98 4.08 11.29
CA GLN A 69 2.50 4.41 12.66
C GLN A 69 1.39 3.47 13.13
N LYS A 70 0.39 3.20 12.27
CA LYS A 70 -0.69 2.25 12.59
C LYS A 70 -0.15 0.82 12.76
N MET A 71 0.87 0.44 12.00
CA MET A 71 1.50 -0.87 12.13
C MET A 71 2.24 -0.98 13.46
N ALA A 72 2.98 0.04 13.88
CA ALA A 72 3.64 0.08 15.19
C ALA A 72 2.60 -0.12 16.32
N GLN A 73 1.48 0.58 16.31
CA GLN A 73 0.40 0.40 17.29
C GLN A 73 -0.16 -1.03 17.32
N LYS A 74 -0.30 -1.68 16.15
CA LYS A 74 -0.75 -3.07 16.07
C LYS A 74 0.28 -4.05 16.64
N ILE A 75 1.56 -3.79 16.39
CA ILE A 75 2.67 -4.58 16.96
C ILE A 75 2.68 -4.45 18.48
N GLU A 76 2.57 -3.25 19.01
CA GLU A 76 2.51 -3.02 20.46
C GLU A 76 1.31 -3.72 21.11
N SER A 77 0.13 -3.59 20.50
CA SER A 77 -1.07 -4.30 20.97
C SER A 77 -0.88 -5.82 20.99
N PHE A 78 -0.26 -6.38 19.94
CA PHE A 78 0.04 -7.80 19.84
C PHE A 78 1.04 -8.24 20.91
N CYS A 79 2.10 -7.47 21.14
CA CYS A 79 3.09 -7.75 22.17
C CYS A 79 2.54 -7.61 23.59
N SER A 80 1.70 -6.60 23.84
CA SER A 80 0.99 -6.41 25.11
C SER A 80 0.11 -7.61 25.45
N GLN A 81 -0.67 -8.11 24.50
CA GLN A 81 -1.50 -9.31 24.70
C GLN A 81 -0.67 -10.55 25.04
N LYS A 82 0.51 -10.67 24.45
CA LYS A 82 1.45 -11.77 24.70
C LYS A 82 2.35 -11.53 25.92
N ARG A 83 2.35 -10.35 26.50
CA ARG A 83 3.25 -9.93 27.60
C ARG A 83 4.73 -10.08 27.25
N VAL A 84 5.11 -9.75 26.00
CA VAL A 84 6.49 -9.77 25.51
C VAL A 84 6.98 -8.36 25.20
N ARG A 85 8.30 -8.12 25.39
CA ARG A 85 8.93 -6.83 25.07
C ARG A 85 9.81 -6.88 23.82
N ARG A 86 9.78 -7.97 23.08
CA ARG A 86 10.51 -8.16 21.85
C ARG A 86 9.61 -8.77 20.79
N PHE A 87 9.57 -8.16 19.62
CA PHE A 87 8.83 -8.63 18.47
C PHE A 87 9.78 -9.31 17.49
N VAL A 88 9.57 -10.59 17.22
CA VAL A 88 10.43 -11.40 16.37
C VAL A 88 9.76 -11.76 15.05
N TYR A 89 10.53 -12.23 14.07
CA TYR A 89 10.06 -12.58 12.75
C TYR A 89 8.89 -13.57 12.74
N SER A 90 8.91 -14.57 13.65
CA SER A 90 7.80 -15.51 13.78
C SER A 90 6.50 -14.86 14.26
N ASP A 91 6.58 -13.77 15.04
CA ASP A 91 5.41 -13.00 15.47
C ASP A 91 4.87 -12.15 14.32
N TRP A 92 5.77 -11.59 13.50
CA TRP A 92 5.36 -10.93 12.27
C TRP A 92 4.56 -11.84 11.34
N LYS A 93 5.03 -13.08 11.12
CA LYS A 93 4.28 -14.07 10.31
C LYS A 93 2.88 -14.35 10.85
N LYS A 94 2.71 -14.38 12.19
CA LYS A 94 1.39 -14.56 12.83
C LYS A 94 0.52 -13.30 12.67
N LEU A 95 1.08 -12.13 12.99
CA LEU A 95 0.37 -10.86 12.88
C LEU A 95 -0.03 -10.56 11.43
N GLY A 96 0.85 -10.80 10.46
CA GLY A 96 0.56 -10.61 9.04
C GLY A 96 -0.63 -11.47 8.56
N LYS A 97 -0.72 -12.71 9.04
CA LYS A 97 -1.88 -13.59 8.78
C LYS A 97 -3.17 -13.04 9.41
N ILE A 98 -3.11 -12.60 10.67
CA ILE A 98 -4.27 -12.01 11.37
C ILE A 98 -4.76 -10.76 10.63
N LEU A 99 -3.84 -9.93 10.14
CA LEU A 99 -4.15 -8.70 9.43
C LEU A 99 -4.45 -8.91 7.95
N SER A 100 -4.36 -10.16 7.45
CA SER A 100 -4.53 -10.50 6.03
C SER A 100 -3.64 -9.65 5.11
N ILE A 101 -2.38 -9.48 5.51
CA ILE A 101 -1.37 -8.77 4.74
C ILE A 101 -0.59 -9.79 3.92
N PHE A 102 -0.62 -9.63 2.61
CA PHE A 102 0.09 -10.47 1.67
C PHE A 102 1.43 -9.83 1.25
N PRO A 103 2.36 -10.59 0.66
CA PRO A 103 3.59 -10.03 0.10
C PRO A 103 3.33 -8.80 -0.79
N LEU A 104 4.25 -7.86 -0.88
CA LEU A 104 4.07 -6.54 -1.49
C LEU A 104 2.99 -5.68 -0.81
N GLY A 105 2.50 -6.06 0.36
CA GLY A 105 1.45 -5.37 1.07
C GLY A 105 0.06 -5.46 0.41
N LEU A 106 -0.18 -6.46 -0.44
CA LEU A 106 -1.51 -6.67 -1.02
C LEU A 106 -2.52 -7.02 0.08
N ASN A 107 -3.75 -6.56 -0.12
CA ASN A 107 -4.89 -6.88 0.74
C ASN A 107 -5.81 -7.92 0.07
N ILE A 108 -6.82 -8.39 0.81
CA ILE A 108 -7.79 -9.38 0.34
C ILE A 108 -8.48 -8.94 -0.96
N THR A 109 -8.82 -7.66 -1.08
CA THR A 109 -9.50 -7.13 -2.27
C THR A 109 -8.61 -7.21 -3.52
N GLU A 110 -7.32 -6.89 -3.38
CA GLU A 110 -6.37 -6.99 -4.49
C GLU A 110 -6.12 -8.43 -4.90
N ILE A 111 -6.07 -9.36 -3.93
CA ILE A 111 -6.02 -10.79 -4.22
C ILE A 111 -7.29 -11.27 -4.92
N LEU A 112 -8.46 -10.79 -4.51
CA LEU A 112 -9.73 -11.09 -5.19
C LEU A 112 -9.71 -10.58 -6.63
N LEU A 113 -9.28 -9.34 -6.88
CA LEU A 113 -9.16 -8.78 -8.23
C LEU A 113 -8.23 -9.62 -9.10
N LEU A 114 -7.05 -10.00 -8.61
CA LEU A 114 -6.13 -10.86 -9.36
C LEU A 114 -6.72 -12.25 -9.67
N ASN A 115 -7.48 -12.84 -8.74
CA ASN A 115 -8.16 -14.12 -9.00
C ASN A 115 -9.26 -13.97 -10.06
N ILE A 116 -10.05 -12.89 -10.01
CA ILE A 116 -11.07 -12.63 -11.05
C ILE A 116 -10.40 -12.49 -12.43
N LEU A 117 -9.27 -11.76 -12.51
CA LEU A 117 -8.52 -11.58 -13.75
C LEU A 117 -7.86 -12.88 -14.23
N LYS A 118 -7.45 -13.76 -13.32
CA LYS A 118 -6.94 -15.09 -13.66
C LYS A 118 -8.00 -15.95 -14.36
N ASP A 119 -9.24 -15.88 -13.87
CA ASP A 119 -10.34 -16.71 -14.37
C ASP A 119 -11.06 -16.09 -15.58
N ASN A 120 -10.83 -14.81 -15.87
CA ASN A 120 -11.51 -14.06 -16.92
C ASN A 120 -10.51 -13.22 -17.72
N LYS A 121 -10.25 -13.60 -18.96
CA LYS A 121 -9.47 -12.78 -19.90
C LYS A 121 -10.27 -11.53 -20.32
N ASP A 122 -9.52 -10.47 -20.65
CA ASP A 122 -10.08 -9.22 -21.20
C ASP A 122 -11.25 -8.66 -20.38
N CYS A 123 -11.08 -8.68 -19.06
CA CYS A 123 -12.13 -8.29 -18.14
C CYS A 123 -12.40 -6.78 -18.19
N SER A 124 -13.62 -6.37 -18.50
CA SER A 124 -13.99 -4.95 -18.47
C SER A 124 -14.05 -4.42 -17.03
N LEU A 125 -13.89 -3.10 -16.88
CA LEU A 125 -14.03 -2.44 -15.57
C LEU A 125 -15.41 -2.66 -14.94
N THR A 126 -16.45 -2.61 -15.77
CA THR A 126 -17.84 -2.86 -15.35
C THR A 126 -18.01 -4.27 -14.82
N ASN A 127 -17.40 -5.27 -15.49
CA ASN A 127 -17.44 -6.65 -15.04
C ASN A 127 -16.71 -6.86 -13.73
N LEU A 128 -15.50 -6.24 -13.55
CA LEU A 128 -14.80 -6.25 -12.26
C LEU A 128 -15.63 -5.61 -11.15
N SER A 129 -16.26 -4.47 -11.43
CA SER A 129 -17.15 -3.79 -10.50
C SER A 129 -18.34 -4.67 -10.09
N ALA A 130 -19.00 -5.30 -11.06
CA ALA A 130 -20.12 -6.19 -10.80
C ALA A 130 -19.73 -7.42 -9.97
N LYS A 131 -18.55 -8.01 -10.24
CA LYS A 131 -18.06 -9.20 -9.51
C LYS A 131 -17.56 -8.90 -8.10
N THR A 132 -17.07 -7.68 -7.86
CA THR A 132 -16.48 -7.29 -6.57
C THR A 132 -17.42 -6.48 -5.68
N GLY A 133 -18.46 -5.87 -6.26
CA GLY A 133 -19.32 -4.88 -5.58
C GLY A 133 -18.62 -3.52 -5.34
N ILE A 134 -17.43 -3.31 -5.90
CA ILE A 134 -16.64 -2.09 -5.74
C ILE A 134 -16.91 -1.16 -6.93
N SER A 135 -17.05 0.14 -6.66
CA SER A 135 -17.29 1.10 -7.74
C SER A 135 -16.12 1.14 -8.74
N PRO A 136 -16.39 1.36 -10.05
CA PRO A 136 -15.35 1.45 -11.08
C PRO A 136 -14.25 2.45 -10.72
N ARG A 137 -14.62 3.61 -10.18
CA ARG A 137 -13.68 4.66 -9.78
C ARG A 137 -12.74 4.21 -8.65
N ALA A 138 -13.27 3.47 -7.66
CA ALA A 138 -12.45 2.95 -6.57
C ALA A 138 -11.49 1.87 -7.08
N ILE A 139 -11.94 0.96 -7.98
CA ILE A 139 -11.05 -0.03 -8.59
C ILE A 139 -9.87 0.67 -9.28
N GLN A 140 -10.11 1.69 -10.08
CA GLN A 140 -9.08 2.41 -10.80
C GLN A 140 -8.12 3.18 -9.87
N LYS A 141 -8.65 3.94 -8.89
CA LYS A 141 -7.83 4.80 -8.03
C LYS A 141 -7.08 4.04 -6.94
N ASP A 142 -7.74 3.05 -6.33
CA ASP A 142 -7.25 2.48 -5.08
C ASP A 142 -6.49 1.15 -5.30
N PHE A 143 -6.71 0.47 -6.44
CA PHE A 143 -6.16 -0.87 -6.67
C PHE A 143 -5.36 -0.99 -7.98
N GLU A 144 -5.91 -0.58 -9.13
CA GLU A 144 -5.27 -0.79 -10.43
C GLU A 144 -3.88 -0.15 -10.52
N ILE A 145 -3.72 1.08 -10.01
CA ILE A 145 -2.46 1.81 -10.07
C ILE A 145 -1.35 1.01 -9.39
N TYR A 146 -1.62 0.46 -8.21
CA TYR A 146 -0.64 -0.31 -7.46
C TYR A 146 -0.33 -1.66 -8.12
N LEU A 147 -1.35 -2.37 -8.57
CA LEU A 147 -1.18 -3.66 -9.25
C LEU A 147 -0.41 -3.52 -10.56
N GLN A 148 -0.62 -2.44 -11.32
CA GLN A 148 0.14 -2.12 -12.53
C GLN A 148 1.59 -1.71 -12.21
N LYS A 149 1.81 -0.85 -11.19
CA LYS A 149 3.16 -0.47 -10.71
C LYS A 149 4.02 -1.70 -10.43
N HIS A 150 3.43 -2.77 -9.90
CA HIS A 150 4.10 -4.04 -9.64
C HIS A 150 4.05 -5.04 -10.80
N SER A 151 3.47 -4.65 -11.94
CA SER A 151 3.30 -5.51 -13.12
C SER A 151 2.55 -6.82 -12.80
N LEU A 152 1.56 -6.78 -11.91
CA LEU A 152 0.72 -7.93 -11.58
C LEU A 152 -0.51 -8.01 -12.50
N MET A 153 -0.93 -6.88 -13.03
CA MET A 153 -1.99 -6.76 -14.03
C MET A 153 -1.59 -5.76 -15.12
N GLU A 154 -2.28 -5.82 -16.24
CA GLU A 154 -2.16 -4.88 -17.35
C GLU A 154 -3.53 -4.47 -17.87
N ILE A 155 -3.60 -3.30 -18.49
CA ILE A 155 -4.79 -2.80 -19.16
C ILE A 155 -4.48 -2.72 -20.65
N THR A 156 -5.29 -3.40 -21.45
CA THR A 156 -5.22 -3.43 -22.91
C THR A 156 -6.47 -2.79 -23.52
N THR A 157 -6.49 -2.65 -24.84
CA THR A 157 -7.70 -2.19 -25.55
C THR A 157 -8.88 -3.15 -25.41
N ALA A 158 -8.62 -4.44 -25.19
CA ALA A 158 -9.65 -5.46 -24.96
C ALA A 158 -10.17 -5.48 -23.52
N GLY A 159 -9.34 -5.09 -22.56
CA GLY A 159 -9.73 -5.10 -21.14
C GLY A 159 -8.54 -5.23 -20.19
N ARG A 160 -8.82 -5.68 -18.99
CA ARG A 160 -7.85 -5.92 -17.92
C ARG A 160 -7.47 -7.38 -17.88
N ASN A 161 -6.17 -7.64 -17.78
CA ASN A 161 -5.62 -8.99 -17.76
C ASN A 161 -4.63 -9.14 -16.60
N ILE A 162 -4.54 -10.34 -16.06
CA ILE A 162 -3.46 -10.70 -15.16
C ILE A 162 -2.20 -11.00 -16.00
N THR A 163 -1.06 -10.54 -15.53
CA THR A 163 0.23 -10.81 -16.19
C THR A 163 0.79 -12.17 -15.77
N ALA A 164 1.85 -12.64 -16.45
CA ALA A 164 2.60 -13.82 -16.04
C ALA A 164 3.14 -13.68 -14.61
N LYS A 165 3.63 -12.48 -14.24
CA LYS A 165 4.09 -12.17 -12.88
C LYS A 165 2.96 -12.23 -11.85
N GLY A 166 1.77 -11.75 -12.20
CA GLY A 166 0.58 -11.85 -11.36
C GLY A 166 0.15 -13.30 -11.13
N LEU A 167 0.20 -14.14 -12.16
CA LEU A 167 -0.07 -15.57 -12.03
C LEU A 167 0.94 -16.27 -11.12
N ASP A 168 2.24 -15.97 -11.28
CA ASP A 168 3.28 -16.53 -10.41
C ASP A 168 3.16 -16.04 -8.96
N TYR A 169 2.74 -14.79 -8.77
CA TYR A 169 2.43 -14.25 -7.45
C TYR A 169 1.31 -15.06 -6.77
N LEU A 170 0.19 -15.30 -7.45
CA LEU A 170 -0.92 -16.10 -6.89
C LEU A 170 -0.50 -17.55 -6.61
N LYS A 171 0.32 -18.18 -7.46
CA LYS A 171 0.84 -19.52 -7.21
C LYS A 171 1.68 -19.63 -5.94
N LYS A 172 2.46 -18.59 -5.62
CA LYS A 172 3.29 -18.53 -4.39
C LYS A 172 2.48 -18.31 -3.12
N LEU A 173 1.23 -17.88 -3.23
CA LEU A 173 0.32 -17.71 -2.09
C LEU A 173 -0.48 -18.98 -1.77
N ALA A 174 -0.67 -19.87 -2.77
CA ALA A 174 -1.40 -21.14 -2.62
C ALA A 174 -0.56 -22.16 -1.89
#